data_ad5ae181c32c3effba1f1f3fadc3a62b
#
_entry.id   ad5ae181c32c3effba1f1f3fadc3a62b
#
_cell.length_a   1.000
_cell.length_b   1.000
_cell.length_c   1.000
_cell.angle_alpha   90.00
_cell.angle_beta   90.00
_cell.angle_gamma   90.00
#
_symmetry.space_group_name_H-M   'P 1'
#
loop_
_entity.id
_entity.type
_entity.pdbx_description
1 polymer ?
#
loop_
_entity_poly.entity_id
_entity_poly.type
_entity_poly.pdbx_seq_one_letter_code
_entity_poly.pdbx_strand_id
1 'polypeptide(L)'
;MAAAGFAWLVAVDEAGQVLGYGYFAPFRERSAYRFTAEDSVYVRDDIRGQGVGKALVAELIARAEAKGLRQMIAVIGDSENVGSIGLHISLGFRQAGVLKAAGMKFGRWVDVVTMQRALGEGEKTLPAE
;
A
#
# COMPACT_ATOMS: atom_id res chain seq x y z
N MET A 1 -10.66 13.64 -11.69
CA MET A 1 -10.33 13.34 -10.36
C MET A 1 -9.91 11.91 -10.11
N ALA A 2 -10.52 10.97 -10.80
CA ALA A 2 -10.15 9.57 -10.63
C ALA A 2 -8.67 9.34 -10.88
N ALA A 3 -8.06 10.04 -11.82
CA ALA A 3 -6.65 9.85 -12.14
C ALA A 3 -5.72 10.18 -10.98
N ALA A 4 -6.12 11.10 -10.09
CA ALA A 4 -5.28 11.50 -8.98
C ALA A 4 -5.10 10.37 -7.96
N GLY A 5 -6.08 9.47 -7.84
CA GLY A 5 -6.01 8.39 -6.87
C GLY A 5 -5.56 7.07 -7.46
N PHE A 6 -4.85 7.08 -8.59
CA PHE A 6 -4.51 5.84 -9.29
C PHE A 6 -3.09 5.85 -9.84
N ALA A 7 -2.37 4.76 -9.65
CA ALA A 7 -1.08 4.53 -10.29
C ALA A 7 -0.78 3.03 -10.31
N TRP A 8 -0.11 2.57 -11.36
CA TRP A 8 0.34 1.19 -11.51
C TRP A 8 1.82 1.16 -11.78
N LEU A 9 2.53 0.22 -11.16
CA LEU A 9 3.95 0.02 -11.36
C LEU A 9 4.22 -1.46 -11.55
N VAL A 10 5.19 -1.78 -12.39
CA VAL A 10 5.65 -3.14 -12.61
C VAL A 10 7.16 -3.16 -12.43
N ALA A 11 7.66 -4.11 -11.64
CA ALA A 11 9.09 -4.33 -11.49
C ALA A 11 9.50 -5.46 -12.42
N VAL A 12 10.54 -5.24 -13.21
CA VAL A 12 11.04 -6.24 -14.16
C VAL A 12 12.54 -6.41 -13.96
N ASP A 13 13.06 -7.60 -14.30
CA ASP A 13 14.49 -7.84 -14.28
C ASP A 13 15.12 -7.44 -15.62
N GLU A 14 16.42 -7.66 -15.76
CA GLU A 14 17.15 -7.29 -16.97
C GLU A 14 16.66 -8.04 -18.21
N ALA A 15 16.08 -9.22 -18.02
CA ALA A 15 15.52 -10.00 -19.11
C ALA A 15 14.10 -9.61 -19.45
N GLY A 16 13.52 -8.64 -18.72
CA GLY A 16 12.14 -8.21 -18.94
C GLY A 16 11.10 -9.06 -18.26
N GLN A 17 11.49 -9.96 -17.38
CA GLN A 17 10.53 -10.79 -16.66
C GLN A 17 9.95 -10.02 -15.49
N VAL A 18 8.64 -10.19 -15.25
CA VAL A 18 7.95 -9.49 -14.18
C VAL A 18 8.33 -10.11 -12.83
N LEU A 19 8.84 -9.29 -11.93
CA LEU A 19 9.20 -9.68 -10.57
C LEU A 19 8.08 -9.37 -9.59
N GLY A 20 7.28 -8.38 -9.88
CA GLY A 20 6.18 -7.98 -9.04
C GLY A 20 5.48 -6.76 -9.60
N TYR A 21 4.40 -6.38 -8.96
CA TYR A 21 3.69 -5.17 -9.34
C TYR A 21 3.04 -4.55 -8.11
N GLY A 22 2.72 -3.27 -8.22
CA GLY A 22 2.04 -2.56 -7.17
C GLY A 22 1.18 -1.46 -7.74
N TYR A 23 0.19 -1.05 -6.97
CA TYR A 23 -0.66 0.07 -7.38
C TYR A 23 -1.23 0.73 -6.14
N PHE A 24 -1.74 1.95 -6.33
CA PHE A 24 -2.66 2.52 -5.36
C PHE A 24 -3.92 2.97 -6.08
N ALA A 25 -5.01 3.00 -5.34
CA ALA A 25 -6.32 3.40 -5.81
C ALA A 25 -7.00 4.19 -4.70
N PRO A 26 -8.11 4.87 -4.99
CA PRO A 26 -8.83 5.58 -3.93
C PRO A 26 -9.22 4.66 -2.80
N PHE A 27 -9.01 5.11 -1.56
CA PHE A 27 -9.37 4.34 -0.38
C PHE A 27 -10.88 4.14 -0.28
N ARG A 28 -11.65 5.20 -0.55
CA ARG A 28 -13.10 5.18 -0.59
C ARG A 28 -13.54 6.07 -1.74
N GLU A 29 -14.69 5.78 -2.32
CA GLU A 29 -15.17 6.54 -3.48
C GLU A 29 -15.78 7.87 -3.11
N ARG A 30 -16.11 8.09 -1.85
CA ARG A 30 -16.71 9.35 -1.43
C ARG A 30 -15.69 10.48 -1.46
N SER A 31 -16.14 11.66 -1.82
CA SER A 31 -15.23 12.82 -1.99
C SER A 31 -14.51 13.21 -0.72
N ALA A 32 -15.07 12.87 0.45
CA ALA A 32 -14.39 13.14 1.72
C ALA A 32 -13.04 12.43 1.83
N TYR A 33 -12.86 11.34 1.09
CA TYR A 33 -11.66 10.51 1.16
C TYR A 33 -10.78 10.65 -0.08
N ARG A 34 -10.97 11.70 -0.87
CA ARG A 34 -10.27 11.85 -2.16
C ARG A 34 -8.76 12.06 -2.03
N PHE A 35 -8.27 12.39 -0.84
CA PHE A 35 -6.82 12.56 -0.61
C PHE A 35 -6.18 11.36 0.09
N THR A 36 -6.90 10.24 0.16
CA THR A 36 -6.40 9.01 0.76
C THR A 36 -6.37 7.91 -0.28
N ALA A 37 -5.25 7.23 -0.39
CA ALA A 37 -5.08 6.10 -1.30
C ALA A 37 -4.87 4.82 -0.51
N GLU A 38 -5.19 3.69 -1.14
CA GLU A 38 -4.89 2.37 -0.61
C GLU A 38 -3.91 1.69 -1.55
N ASP A 39 -2.79 1.20 -1.02
CA ASP A 39 -1.79 0.51 -1.84
C ASP A 39 -2.02 -1.00 -1.84
N SER A 40 -1.52 -1.62 -2.89
CA SER A 40 -1.45 -3.08 -2.99
C SER A 40 -0.13 -3.42 -3.67
N VAL A 41 0.54 -4.46 -3.19
CA VAL A 41 1.81 -4.88 -3.74
C VAL A 41 1.88 -6.41 -3.78
N TYR A 42 2.38 -6.93 -4.89
CA TYR A 42 2.50 -8.38 -5.12
C TYR A 42 3.89 -8.65 -5.66
N VAL A 43 4.61 -9.57 -5.03
CA VAL A 43 5.97 -9.94 -5.40
C VAL A 43 5.99 -11.46 -5.62
N ARG A 44 6.66 -11.87 -6.68
CA ARG A 44 6.80 -13.28 -6.99
C ARG A 44 7.48 -14.02 -5.83
N ASP A 45 6.97 -15.21 -5.50
CA ASP A 45 7.40 -15.93 -4.29
C ASP A 45 8.89 -16.26 -4.28
N ASP A 46 9.45 -16.57 -5.47
CA ASP A 46 10.84 -17.02 -5.56
C ASP A 46 11.86 -15.89 -5.40
N ILE A 47 11.40 -14.64 -5.31
CA ILE A 47 12.30 -13.50 -5.15
C ILE A 47 11.95 -12.63 -3.93
N ARG A 48 11.19 -13.18 -3.00
CA ARG A 48 10.88 -12.47 -1.77
C ARG A 48 12.16 -12.22 -0.96
N GLY A 49 12.18 -11.12 -0.23
CA GLY A 49 13.33 -10.74 0.58
C GLY A 49 14.43 -10.01 -0.17
N GLN A 50 14.22 -9.72 -1.46
CA GLN A 50 15.22 -9.03 -2.27
C GLN A 50 14.93 -7.54 -2.47
N GLY A 51 13.96 -7.00 -1.76
CA GLY A 51 13.67 -5.56 -1.78
C GLY A 51 12.75 -5.10 -2.89
N VAL A 52 12.18 -6.02 -3.69
CA VAL A 52 11.31 -5.62 -4.80
C VAL A 52 10.03 -4.96 -4.29
N GLY A 53 9.38 -5.56 -3.27
CA GLY A 53 8.17 -4.99 -2.70
C GLY A 53 8.43 -3.63 -2.08
N LYS A 54 9.53 -3.49 -1.36
CA LYS A 54 9.88 -2.22 -0.75
C LYS A 54 10.11 -1.14 -1.79
N ALA A 55 10.80 -1.47 -2.88
CA ALA A 55 11.04 -0.52 -3.96
C ALA A 55 9.73 -0.09 -4.62
N LEU A 56 8.81 -1.03 -4.83
CA LEU A 56 7.51 -0.72 -5.42
C LEU A 56 6.71 0.22 -4.52
N VAL A 57 6.60 -0.08 -3.23
CA VAL A 57 5.82 0.75 -2.32
C VAL A 57 6.47 2.12 -2.15
N ALA A 58 7.81 2.18 -2.09
CA ALA A 58 8.51 3.47 -2.00
C ALA A 58 8.18 4.36 -3.19
N GLU A 59 8.14 3.79 -4.39
CA GLU A 59 7.80 4.57 -5.58
C GLU A 59 6.33 4.98 -5.58
N LEU A 60 5.43 4.11 -5.10
CA LEU A 60 4.02 4.46 -4.98
C LEU A 60 3.82 5.63 -4.01
N ILE A 61 4.56 5.63 -2.90
CA ILE A 61 4.52 6.74 -1.95
C ILE A 61 4.93 8.05 -2.65
N ALA A 62 6.04 8.03 -3.38
CA ALA A 62 6.53 9.22 -4.08
C ALA A 62 5.51 9.73 -5.09
N ARG A 63 4.89 8.83 -5.84
CA ARG A 63 3.89 9.22 -6.84
C ARG A 63 2.62 9.76 -6.20
N ALA A 64 2.20 9.17 -5.08
CA ALA A 64 1.02 9.65 -4.37
C ALA A 64 1.27 11.04 -3.80
N GLU A 65 2.46 11.27 -3.24
CA GLU A 65 2.82 12.60 -2.74
C GLU A 65 2.85 13.63 -3.87
N ALA A 66 3.37 13.26 -5.02
CA ALA A 66 3.43 14.16 -6.17
C ALA A 66 2.03 14.53 -6.68
N LYS A 67 1.04 13.66 -6.45
CA LYS A 67 -0.35 13.94 -6.83
C LYS A 67 -1.10 14.73 -5.75
N GLY A 68 -0.46 15.05 -4.64
CA GLY A 68 -1.08 15.82 -3.56
C GLY A 68 -1.90 15.00 -2.60
N LEU A 69 -1.79 13.68 -2.64
CA LEU A 69 -2.47 12.83 -1.67
C LEU A 69 -1.83 12.98 -0.29
N ARG A 70 -2.59 12.74 0.74
CA ARG A 70 -2.18 13.05 2.11
C ARG A 70 -2.10 11.85 3.04
N GLN A 71 -2.71 10.71 2.69
CA GLN A 71 -2.64 9.50 3.49
C GLN A 71 -2.59 8.29 2.58
N MET A 72 -1.86 7.27 3.00
CA MET A 72 -1.86 5.98 2.33
C MET A 72 -2.19 4.90 3.34
N ILE A 73 -3.12 4.04 2.97
CA ILE A 73 -3.60 2.93 3.79
C ILE A 73 -3.13 1.64 3.14
N ALA A 74 -2.68 0.69 3.94
CA ALA A 74 -2.40 -0.66 3.48
C ALA A 74 -3.31 -1.61 4.25
N VAL A 75 -3.96 -2.51 3.52
CA VAL A 75 -4.83 -3.53 4.13
C VAL A 75 -4.16 -4.87 3.86
N ILE A 76 -3.69 -5.51 4.91
CA ILE A 76 -2.92 -6.75 4.81
C ILE A 76 -3.76 -7.89 5.37
N GLY A 77 -4.14 -8.81 4.48
CA GLY A 77 -5.02 -9.89 4.84
C GLY A 77 -4.25 -11.07 5.40
N ASP A 78 -3.88 -11.01 6.61
CA ASP A 78 -3.27 -12.04 7.45
C ASP A 78 -2.23 -11.38 8.35
N SER A 79 -2.51 -11.37 9.66
CA SER A 79 -1.58 -10.77 10.63
C SER A 79 -0.26 -11.54 10.72
N GLU A 80 -0.21 -12.76 10.18
CA GLU A 80 1.03 -13.52 10.12
C GLU A 80 1.87 -13.22 8.88
N ASN A 81 1.40 -12.35 8.01
CA ASN A 81 2.16 -11.91 6.85
C ASN A 81 3.22 -10.89 7.29
N VAL A 82 4.23 -11.37 8.00
CA VAL A 82 5.25 -10.51 8.60
C VAL A 82 6.07 -9.78 7.54
N GLY A 83 6.20 -10.37 6.36
CA GLY A 83 6.96 -9.74 5.28
C GLY A 83 6.32 -8.45 4.82
N SER A 84 5.02 -8.47 4.55
CA SER A 84 4.30 -7.28 4.10
C SER A 84 4.19 -6.24 5.22
N ILE A 85 3.91 -6.70 6.45
CA ILE A 85 3.83 -5.80 7.59
C ILE A 85 5.19 -5.12 7.83
N GLY A 86 6.26 -5.88 7.85
CA GLY A 86 7.60 -5.34 8.06
C GLY A 86 8.04 -4.37 6.95
N LEU A 87 7.69 -4.69 5.71
CA LEU A 87 7.97 -3.82 4.57
C LEU A 87 7.31 -2.45 4.77
N HIS A 88 6.04 -2.45 5.13
CA HIS A 88 5.31 -1.19 5.33
C HIS A 88 5.85 -0.43 6.54
N ILE A 89 6.16 -1.12 7.64
CA ILE A 89 6.78 -0.46 8.79
C ILE A 89 8.09 0.21 8.39
N SER A 90 8.92 -0.48 7.61
CA SER A 90 10.22 0.06 7.19
C SER A 90 10.08 1.33 6.35
N LEU A 91 8.92 1.56 5.74
CA LEU A 91 8.65 2.73 4.93
C LEU A 91 7.81 3.78 5.66
N GLY A 92 7.67 3.66 6.98
CA GLY A 92 7.02 4.69 7.77
C GLY A 92 5.54 4.49 8.04
N PHE A 93 4.98 3.35 7.66
CA PHE A 93 3.61 3.03 8.02
C PHE A 93 3.55 2.62 9.48
N ARG A 94 2.45 2.94 10.15
CA ARG A 94 2.15 2.46 11.50
C ARG A 94 0.91 1.58 11.46
N GLN A 95 0.80 0.68 12.42
CA GLN A 95 -0.39 -0.15 12.51
C GLN A 95 -1.55 0.70 13.01
N ALA A 96 -2.63 0.74 12.26
CA ALA A 96 -3.81 1.53 12.60
C ALA A 96 -4.90 0.68 13.22
N GLY A 97 -4.94 -0.61 12.93
CA GLY A 97 -5.93 -1.48 13.53
C GLY A 97 -5.84 -2.90 13.03
N VAL A 98 -6.55 -3.79 13.69
CA VAL A 98 -6.65 -5.20 13.32
C VAL A 98 -8.11 -5.61 13.40
N LEU A 99 -8.62 -6.17 12.30
CA LEU A 99 -9.93 -6.79 12.29
C LEU A 99 -9.73 -8.29 12.53
N LYS A 100 -10.22 -8.78 13.67
CA LYS A 100 -10.00 -10.17 14.06
C LYS A 100 -10.92 -11.09 13.28
N ALA A 101 -10.35 -12.16 12.73
CA ALA A 101 -11.10 -13.23 12.07
C ALA A 101 -12.06 -12.72 10.98
N ALA A 102 -11.67 -11.64 10.30
CA ALA A 102 -12.51 -11.03 9.28
C ALA A 102 -12.41 -11.75 7.94
N GLY A 103 -11.36 -12.52 7.70
CA GLY A 103 -11.17 -13.29 6.48
C GLY A 103 -11.08 -14.76 6.75
N MET A 104 -11.25 -15.56 5.70
CA MET A 104 -11.00 -17.00 5.77
C MET A 104 -10.08 -17.41 4.63
N LYS A 105 -9.04 -18.18 4.94
CA LYS A 105 -8.02 -18.55 3.97
C LYS A 105 -7.47 -19.92 4.32
N PHE A 106 -7.50 -20.83 3.35
CA PHE A 106 -6.99 -22.19 3.54
C PHE A 106 -7.57 -22.87 4.77
N GLY A 107 -8.89 -22.74 4.96
CA GLY A 107 -9.60 -23.43 6.05
C GLY A 107 -9.38 -22.84 7.43
N ARG A 108 -8.82 -21.65 7.55
CA ARG A 108 -8.64 -20.99 8.86
C ARG A 108 -9.05 -19.53 8.79
N TRP A 109 -9.42 -19.00 9.93
CA TRP A 109 -9.71 -17.58 10.05
C TRP A 109 -8.41 -16.79 10.03
N VAL A 110 -8.42 -15.66 9.37
CA VAL A 110 -7.27 -14.76 9.34
C VAL A 110 -7.72 -13.35 9.74
N ASP A 111 -6.80 -12.63 10.40
CA ASP A 111 -7.03 -11.25 10.76
C ASP A 111 -6.70 -10.35 9.56
N VAL A 112 -7.27 -9.15 9.57
CA VAL A 112 -6.93 -8.11 8.59
C VAL A 112 -6.22 -6.99 9.33
N VAL A 113 -5.00 -6.69 8.93
CA VAL A 113 -4.19 -5.63 9.53
C VAL A 113 -4.30 -4.40 8.66
N THR A 114 -4.64 -3.27 9.26
CA THR A 114 -4.69 -1.98 8.57
C THR A 114 -3.50 -1.15 9.02
N MET A 115 -2.76 -0.61 8.07
CA MET A 115 -1.60 0.26 8.32
C MET A 115 -1.82 1.59 7.63
N GLN A 116 -1.18 2.62 8.14
CA GLN A 116 -1.38 3.98 7.64
C GLN A 116 -0.09 4.77 7.67
N ARG A 117 0.11 5.56 6.64
CA ARG A 117 1.26 6.47 6.54
C ARG A 117 0.78 7.82 6.02
N ALA A 118 1.21 8.90 6.69
CA ALA A 118 1.00 10.24 6.18
C ALA A 118 1.85 10.47 4.93
N LEU A 119 1.34 11.25 4.01
CA LEU A 119 2.02 11.63 2.78
C LEU A 119 2.17 13.15 2.77
N GLY A 120 3.33 13.64 2.34
CA GLY A 120 3.57 15.07 2.32
C GLY A 120 3.35 15.69 3.68
N GLU A 121 2.52 16.74 3.74
CA GLU A 121 2.20 17.39 5.00
C GLU A 121 1.15 16.69 5.83
N GLY A 122 0.59 15.57 5.31
CA GLY A 122 -0.39 14.79 6.05
C GLY A 122 -1.59 15.61 6.46
N GLU A 123 -1.86 15.61 7.76
CA GLU A 123 -2.99 16.37 8.32
C GLU A 123 -2.60 17.77 8.81
N LYS A 124 -1.33 18.15 8.66
CA LYS A 124 -0.83 19.42 9.21
C LYS A 124 -1.42 20.63 8.50
N THR A 125 -1.79 20.48 7.23
CA THR A 125 -2.42 21.54 6.45
C THR A 125 -3.57 20.93 5.66
N LEU A 126 -4.47 21.79 5.18
CA LEU A 126 -5.52 21.35 4.28
C LEU A 126 -4.98 21.34 2.85
N PRO A 127 -5.35 20.34 2.05
CA PRO A 127 -4.88 20.30 0.66
C PRO A 127 -5.57 21.36 -0.18
N ALA A 128 -4.89 21.79 -1.23
CA ALA A 128 -5.50 22.65 -2.23
C ALA A 128 -6.51 21.82 -3.05
N GLU A 129 -7.67 22.38 -3.33
CA GLU A 129 -8.71 21.69 -4.08
C GLU A 129 -8.87 22.23 -5.48
#